data_41de180c3149dc6f35006f5f3145109f
#
_entry.id   41de180c3149dc6f35006f5f3145109f
#
_cell.length_a   1.000
_cell.length_b   1.000
_cell.length_c   1.000
_cell.angle_alpha   90.00
_cell.angle_beta   90.00
_cell.angle_gamma   90.00
#
_symmetry.space_group_name_H-M   'P 1'
#
loop_
_entity.id
_entity.type
_entity.pdbx_description
1 polymer ?
#
loop_
_entity_poly.entity_id
_entity_poly.type
_entity_poly.pdbx_seq_one_letter_code
_entity_poly.pdbx_strand_id
1 'polypeptide(L)'
;MDTASGAPPVYPSTPGLYHLTTQADGDTVYYTLRIPAGYDGHTALPVILCLHFGGQPTEWYGGRFLHLIPIPGLGSLVALLVAPTTAQSGWATPTGEAAAFAALAAVEQHLRVDTRRRVVMGYSMGGRGTWHLAATCRSHFVAAIPIAGPPRDIELDTLQDLPLYVIHSEADRRVPIEDTAQAVARLEAMGAPVAFARLPSGDHFDYRLVIAELRTKVCPWLETVWQHP
;
A
#
# COMPACT_ATOMS: atom_id res chain seq x y z
N MET A 1 34.63 30.37 -2.10
CA MET A 1 34.22 29.09 -1.48
C MET A 1 33.02 29.42 -0.63
N ASP A 2 31.81 29.34 -1.22
CA ASP A 2 30.55 29.55 -0.50
C ASP A 2 30.15 28.23 0.13
N THR A 3 30.32 28.11 1.43
CA THR A 3 29.71 27.05 2.23
C THR A 3 28.27 27.43 2.43
N ALA A 4 27.39 26.93 1.58
CA ALA A 4 25.97 27.01 1.79
C ALA A 4 25.62 26.23 3.08
N SER A 5 25.51 26.98 4.18
CA SER A 5 24.90 26.54 5.43
C SER A 5 23.38 26.37 5.21
N GLY A 6 23.00 25.32 4.47
CA GLY A 6 21.62 24.94 4.34
C GLY A 6 21.19 24.21 5.60
N ALA A 7 20.26 24.79 6.38
CA ALA A 7 19.51 24.02 7.37
C ALA A 7 18.93 22.77 6.68
N PRO A 8 18.92 21.60 7.35
CA PRO A 8 18.34 20.40 6.76
C PRO A 8 16.91 20.70 6.31
N PRO A 9 16.49 20.20 5.13
CA PRO A 9 15.15 20.47 4.63
C PRO A 9 14.12 20.02 5.68
N VAL A 10 13.24 20.96 6.05
CA VAL A 10 12.18 20.69 7.03
C VAL A 10 11.23 19.66 6.43
N TYR A 11 11.02 18.56 7.13
CA TYR A 11 10.07 17.51 6.70
C TYR A 11 8.65 18.10 6.59
N PRO A 12 7.87 17.79 5.53
CA PRO A 12 6.56 18.39 5.34
C PRO A 12 5.59 17.95 6.45
N SER A 13 4.85 18.93 7.00
CA SER A 13 3.88 18.72 8.09
C SER A 13 2.51 19.33 7.80
N THR A 14 2.28 19.78 6.57
CA THR A 14 1.00 20.36 6.13
C THR A 14 0.32 19.47 5.10
N PRO A 15 -1.02 19.55 4.93
CA PRO A 15 -1.71 18.82 3.88
C PRO A 15 -1.12 19.05 2.49
N GLY A 16 -0.92 17.97 1.73
CA GLY A 16 -0.30 18.06 0.40
C GLY A 16 0.24 16.74 -0.13
N LEU A 17 0.90 16.82 -1.26
CA LEU A 17 1.64 15.70 -1.89
C LEU A 17 3.12 16.09 -2.01
N TYR A 18 3.99 15.22 -1.51
CA TYR A 18 5.41 15.49 -1.37
C TYR A 18 6.25 14.36 -1.93
N HIS A 19 7.27 14.73 -2.69
CA HIS A 19 8.29 13.82 -3.20
C HIS A 19 9.51 13.90 -2.29
N LEU A 20 9.85 12.77 -1.67
CA LEU A 20 10.83 12.70 -0.59
C LEU A 20 11.81 11.55 -0.82
N THR A 21 12.94 11.61 -0.15
CA THR A 21 13.93 10.53 -0.15
C THR A 21 14.28 10.10 1.27
N THR A 22 14.69 8.85 1.40
CA THR A 22 15.30 8.27 2.61
C THR A 22 16.40 7.31 2.19
N GLN A 23 17.03 6.62 3.13
CA GLN A 23 18.07 5.64 2.87
C GLN A 23 17.66 4.25 3.34
N ALA A 24 18.00 3.22 2.59
CA ALA A 24 17.91 1.83 2.99
C ALA A 24 19.17 1.09 2.48
N ASP A 25 19.89 0.46 3.38
CA ASP A 25 21.09 -0.34 3.07
C ASP A 25 22.15 0.39 2.22
N GLY A 26 22.23 1.72 2.36
CA GLY A 26 23.15 2.58 1.59
C GLY A 26 22.59 3.12 0.27
N ASP A 27 21.42 2.64 -0.14
CA ASP A 27 20.74 3.10 -1.36
C ASP A 27 19.71 4.18 -1.06
N THR A 28 19.53 5.12 -1.98
CA THR A 28 18.50 6.15 -1.89
C THR A 28 17.15 5.57 -2.28
N VAL A 29 16.19 5.67 -1.35
CA VAL A 29 14.79 5.30 -1.56
C VAL A 29 13.97 6.56 -1.83
N TYR A 30 13.39 6.62 -3.02
CA TYR A 30 12.42 7.65 -3.41
C TYR A 30 11.02 7.23 -2.97
N TYR A 31 10.27 8.15 -2.37
CA TYR A 31 8.87 7.89 -2.02
C TYR A 31 8.02 9.14 -2.13
N THR A 32 6.73 8.94 -2.36
CA THR A 32 5.74 10.01 -2.38
C THR A 32 4.84 9.87 -1.16
N LEU A 33 4.68 10.97 -0.44
CA LEU A 33 3.82 11.09 0.73
C LEU A 33 2.62 11.99 0.41
N ARG A 34 1.40 11.49 0.66
CA ARG A 34 0.19 12.31 0.70
C ARG A 34 -0.20 12.54 2.15
N ILE A 35 -0.22 13.79 2.60
CA ILE A 35 -0.76 14.24 3.88
C ILE A 35 -2.21 14.70 3.64
N PRO A 36 -3.22 14.12 4.33
CA PRO A 36 -4.62 14.46 4.10
C PRO A 36 -4.98 15.86 4.63
N ALA A 37 -6.05 16.46 4.09
CA ALA A 37 -6.53 17.77 4.49
C ALA A 37 -6.91 17.86 6.00
N GLY A 38 -7.27 16.73 6.62
CA GLY A 38 -7.60 16.67 8.05
C GLY A 38 -6.40 16.50 8.98
N TYR A 39 -5.16 16.55 8.49
CA TYR A 39 -3.97 16.45 9.35
C TYR A 39 -3.73 17.77 10.10
N ASP A 40 -3.71 17.70 11.43
CA ASP A 40 -3.55 18.85 12.35
C ASP A 40 -2.16 18.91 13.03
N GLY A 41 -1.28 17.93 12.74
CA GLY A 41 0.04 17.80 13.36
C GLY A 41 0.03 17.23 14.78
N HIS A 42 -1.13 17.02 15.38
CA HIS A 42 -1.31 16.57 16.77
C HIS A 42 -1.96 15.20 16.89
N THR A 43 -3.00 14.95 16.12
CA THR A 43 -3.71 13.67 16.06
C THR A 43 -2.90 12.62 15.29
N ALA A 44 -2.68 11.46 15.91
CA ALA A 44 -2.02 10.35 15.24
C ALA A 44 -2.94 9.72 14.19
N LEU A 45 -2.52 9.73 12.93
CA LEU A 45 -3.30 9.22 11.80
C LEU A 45 -2.94 7.77 11.43
N PRO A 46 -3.89 7.01 10.88
CA PRO A 46 -3.59 5.77 10.16
C PRO A 46 -2.62 6.02 9.01
N VAL A 47 -1.87 5.01 8.63
CA VAL A 47 -1.00 5.06 7.46
C VAL A 47 -1.25 3.87 6.54
N ILE A 48 -1.30 4.13 5.24
CA ILE A 48 -1.44 3.13 4.19
C ILE A 48 -0.16 3.12 3.36
N LEU A 49 0.56 2.01 3.41
CA LEU A 49 1.70 1.74 2.56
C LEU A 49 1.20 1.29 1.18
N CYS A 50 1.54 2.04 0.14
CA CYS A 50 1.00 1.88 -1.21
C CYS A 50 2.08 1.36 -2.16
N LEU A 51 1.99 0.09 -2.55
CA LEU A 51 2.97 -0.60 -3.39
C LEU A 51 2.58 -0.50 -4.88
N HIS A 52 3.41 0.16 -5.67
CA HIS A 52 3.12 0.37 -7.09
C HIS A 52 3.18 -0.91 -7.93
N PHE A 53 2.56 -0.86 -9.11
CA PHE A 53 2.57 -1.91 -10.13
C PHE A 53 3.93 -2.01 -10.85
N GLY A 54 4.13 -3.08 -11.62
CA GLY A 54 5.31 -3.28 -12.46
C GLY A 54 5.42 -2.25 -13.58
N GLY A 55 6.60 -2.18 -14.20
CA GLY A 55 6.90 -1.25 -15.29
C GLY A 55 8.37 -0.85 -15.27
N GLN A 56 8.68 0.32 -15.80
CA GLN A 56 10.00 0.93 -15.73
C GLN A 56 9.96 2.07 -14.71
N PRO A 57 10.26 1.79 -13.43
CA PRO A 57 10.16 2.78 -12.38
C PRO A 57 11.22 3.88 -12.58
N THR A 58 10.75 5.11 -12.51
CA THR A 58 11.57 6.31 -12.31
C THR A 58 11.57 6.66 -10.83
N GLU A 59 12.33 7.68 -10.44
CA GLU A 59 12.47 8.10 -9.02
C GLU A 59 11.12 8.19 -8.26
N TRP A 60 10.10 8.77 -8.88
CA TRP A 60 8.80 9.04 -8.25
C TRP A 60 7.67 8.12 -8.75
N TYR A 61 8.00 6.90 -9.12
CA TYR A 61 7.02 5.96 -9.68
C TYR A 61 5.90 5.60 -8.68
N GLY A 62 6.21 5.56 -7.40
CA GLY A 62 5.20 5.44 -6.34
C GLY A 62 4.18 6.58 -6.38
N GLY A 63 4.59 7.81 -6.67
CA GLY A 63 3.71 8.95 -6.84
C GLY A 63 2.75 8.81 -8.03
N ARG A 64 3.23 8.25 -9.14
CA ARG A 64 2.37 7.92 -10.29
C ARG A 64 1.28 6.92 -9.88
N PHE A 65 1.62 5.91 -9.11
CA PHE A 65 0.64 4.96 -8.59
C PHE A 65 -0.39 5.65 -7.69
N LEU A 66 0.05 6.51 -6.76
CA LEU A 66 -0.87 7.26 -5.89
C LEU A 66 -1.91 8.05 -6.69
N HIS A 67 -1.50 8.75 -7.74
CA HIS A 67 -2.41 9.52 -8.59
C HIS A 67 -3.41 8.67 -9.34
N LEU A 68 -3.00 7.48 -9.79
CA LEU A 68 -3.84 6.63 -10.63
C LEU A 68 -4.92 5.88 -9.84
N ILE A 69 -4.62 5.41 -8.62
CA ILE A 69 -5.49 4.49 -7.89
C ILE A 69 -5.76 4.94 -6.45
N PRO A 70 -4.75 5.03 -5.53
CA PRO A 70 -5.02 5.31 -4.12
C PRO A 70 -5.70 6.67 -3.88
N ILE A 71 -5.22 7.76 -4.46
CA ILE A 71 -5.82 9.08 -4.25
C ILE A 71 -7.27 9.13 -4.76
N PRO A 72 -7.59 8.70 -5.99
CA PRO A 72 -8.98 8.64 -6.45
C PRO A 72 -9.88 7.71 -5.62
N GLY A 73 -9.33 6.60 -5.13
CA GLY A 73 -10.08 5.58 -4.40
C GLY A 73 -10.21 5.86 -2.90
N LEU A 74 -9.13 6.26 -2.25
CA LEU A 74 -9.02 6.40 -0.79
C LEU A 74 -8.90 7.85 -0.33
N GLY A 75 -8.97 8.83 -1.23
CA GLY A 75 -8.70 10.23 -0.92
C GLY A 75 -9.67 10.87 0.08
N SER A 76 -10.83 10.27 0.34
CA SER A 76 -11.77 10.67 1.39
C SER A 76 -11.31 10.29 2.80
N LEU A 77 -10.43 9.31 2.95
CA LEU A 77 -9.92 8.90 4.25
C LEU A 77 -8.94 9.92 4.82
N VAL A 78 -9.04 10.12 6.13
CA VAL A 78 -8.06 10.89 6.91
C VAL A 78 -6.93 9.95 7.31
N ALA A 79 -6.12 9.58 6.31
CA ALA A 79 -4.97 8.69 6.45
C ALA A 79 -3.78 9.20 5.63
N LEU A 80 -2.57 8.92 6.11
CA LEU A 80 -1.34 9.13 5.36
C LEU A 80 -1.20 8.06 4.28
N LEU A 81 -0.87 8.44 3.05
CA LEU A 81 -0.54 7.48 1.99
C LEU A 81 0.96 7.59 1.69
N VAL A 82 1.67 6.49 1.83
CA VAL A 82 3.11 6.40 1.62
C VAL A 82 3.39 5.47 0.46
N ALA A 83 3.94 5.98 -0.61
CA ALA A 83 4.23 5.20 -1.81
C ALA A 83 5.72 5.24 -2.15
N PRO A 84 6.49 4.27 -1.67
CA PRO A 84 7.88 4.10 -2.06
C PRO A 84 7.99 3.68 -3.53
N THR A 85 9.18 3.84 -4.08
CA THR A 85 9.54 3.32 -5.39
C THR A 85 10.55 2.20 -5.20
N THR A 86 10.32 1.05 -5.84
CA THR A 86 11.27 -0.05 -5.90
C THR A 86 11.66 -0.36 -7.34
N ALA A 87 12.79 -1.05 -7.51
CA ALA A 87 13.27 -1.52 -8.80
C ALA A 87 12.31 -2.56 -9.43
N GLN A 88 12.56 -2.96 -10.66
CA GLN A 88 11.78 -3.97 -11.38
C GLN A 88 11.76 -5.35 -10.72
N SER A 89 12.72 -5.64 -9.81
CA SER A 89 12.78 -6.87 -9.03
C SER A 89 11.54 -7.09 -8.13
N GLY A 90 10.80 -6.02 -7.84
CA GLY A 90 9.52 -6.10 -7.13
C GLY A 90 9.64 -5.98 -5.61
N TRP A 91 8.49 -6.17 -4.96
CA TRP A 91 8.31 -5.94 -3.54
C TRP A 91 8.63 -7.17 -2.66
N ALA A 92 8.61 -8.38 -3.25
CA ALA A 92 8.94 -9.63 -2.58
C ALA A 92 10.44 -9.95 -2.70
N THR A 93 11.28 -8.96 -2.43
CA THR A 93 12.75 -9.06 -2.42
C THR A 93 13.29 -8.27 -1.24
N PRO A 94 14.48 -8.62 -0.70
CA PRO A 94 15.06 -7.87 0.42
C PRO A 94 15.15 -6.35 0.14
N THR A 95 15.55 -5.96 -1.07
CA THR A 95 15.63 -4.54 -1.46
C THR A 95 14.24 -3.88 -1.51
N GLY A 96 13.21 -4.57 -2.02
CA GLY A 96 11.84 -4.07 -2.07
C GLY A 96 11.24 -3.91 -0.67
N GLU A 97 11.47 -4.88 0.21
CA GLU A 97 11.07 -4.80 1.61
C GLU A 97 11.79 -3.65 2.34
N ALA A 98 13.11 -3.54 2.18
CA ALA A 98 13.89 -2.47 2.78
C ALA A 98 13.40 -1.09 2.33
N ALA A 99 13.11 -0.91 1.03
CA ALA A 99 12.57 0.34 0.50
C ALA A 99 11.18 0.67 1.09
N ALA A 100 10.30 -0.33 1.21
CA ALA A 100 8.96 -0.17 1.76
C ALA A 100 9.01 0.29 3.23
N PHE A 101 9.80 -0.39 4.05
CA PHE A 101 9.91 -0.07 5.48
C PHE A 101 10.74 1.18 5.76
N ALA A 102 11.76 1.51 4.95
CA ALA A 102 12.51 2.76 5.10
C ALA A 102 11.62 3.97 4.84
N ALA A 103 10.77 3.94 3.81
CA ALA A 103 9.82 5.00 3.55
C ALA A 103 8.78 5.14 4.67
N LEU A 104 8.26 4.02 5.18
CA LEU A 104 7.32 4.01 6.30
C LEU A 104 7.94 4.59 7.57
N ALA A 105 9.15 4.13 7.91
CA ALA A 105 9.90 4.60 9.08
C ALA A 105 10.22 6.11 8.99
N ALA A 106 10.59 6.61 7.81
CA ALA A 106 10.83 8.03 7.61
C ALA A 106 9.58 8.87 7.89
N VAL A 107 8.39 8.40 7.47
CA VAL A 107 7.12 9.10 7.77
C VAL A 107 6.82 9.06 9.27
N GLU A 108 6.97 7.90 9.92
CA GLU A 108 6.70 7.69 11.34
C GLU A 108 7.64 8.48 12.26
N GLN A 109 8.87 8.72 11.81
CA GLN A 109 9.84 9.54 12.53
C GLN A 109 9.45 11.02 12.58
N HIS A 110 8.75 11.51 11.57
CA HIS A 110 8.51 12.94 11.39
C HIS A 110 7.03 13.36 11.59
N LEU A 111 6.09 12.45 11.42
CA LEU A 111 4.67 12.72 11.54
C LEU A 111 4.03 11.91 12.66
N ARG A 112 2.86 12.37 13.14
CA ARG A 112 2.07 11.65 14.12
C ARG A 112 1.32 10.51 13.42
N VAL A 113 1.87 9.28 13.50
CA VAL A 113 1.30 8.05 12.95
C VAL A 113 0.80 7.16 14.08
N ASP A 114 -0.41 6.62 13.95
CA ASP A 114 -0.87 5.51 14.79
C ASP A 114 -0.36 4.19 14.19
N THR A 115 0.71 3.69 14.75
CA THR A 115 1.35 2.45 14.28
C THR A 115 0.50 1.19 14.42
N ARG A 116 -0.59 1.24 15.23
CA ARG A 116 -1.58 0.17 15.35
C ARG A 116 -2.63 0.21 14.21
N ARG A 117 -2.58 1.21 13.33
CA ARG A 117 -3.50 1.37 12.19
C ARG A 117 -2.74 1.43 10.86
N ARG A 118 -1.70 0.61 10.74
CA ARG A 118 -0.96 0.44 9.49
C ARG A 118 -1.67 -0.54 8.57
N VAL A 119 -1.81 -0.17 7.32
CA VAL A 119 -2.38 -1.00 6.25
C VAL A 119 -1.39 -1.08 5.10
N VAL A 120 -1.29 -2.22 4.44
CA VAL A 120 -0.55 -2.36 3.19
C VAL A 120 -1.52 -2.61 2.04
N MET A 121 -1.32 -1.91 0.93
CA MET A 121 -2.06 -2.12 -0.30
C MET A 121 -1.15 -2.06 -1.52
N GLY A 122 -1.56 -2.66 -2.62
CA GLY A 122 -0.83 -2.54 -3.86
C GLY A 122 -1.54 -3.18 -5.04
N TYR A 123 -1.09 -2.82 -6.24
CA TYR A 123 -1.69 -3.25 -7.50
C TYR A 123 -0.72 -4.10 -8.32
N SER A 124 -1.18 -5.22 -8.91
CA SER A 124 -0.41 -6.08 -9.81
C SER A 124 0.88 -6.59 -9.13
N MET A 125 2.07 -6.16 -9.53
CA MET A 125 3.32 -6.42 -8.81
C MET A 125 3.22 -5.97 -7.34
N GLY A 126 2.62 -4.80 -7.08
CA GLY A 126 2.33 -4.33 -5.72
C GLY A 126 1.27 -5.18 -5.01
N GLY A 127 0.31 -5.76 -5.74
CA GLY A 127 -0.65 -6.72 -5.18
C GLY A 127 0.04 -7.98 -4.65
N ARG A 128 0.99 -8.54 -5.40
CA ARG A 128 1.85 -9.63 -4.93
C ARG A 128 2.70 -9.21 -3.74
N GLY A 129 3.28 -8.01 -3.80
CA GLY A 129 4.04 -7.43 -2.68
C GLY A 129 3.18 -7.27 -1.43
N THR A 130 1.90 -6.91 -1.59
CA THR A 130 0.96 -6.81 -0.47
C THR A 130 0.75 -8.14 0.21
N TRP A 131 0.50 -9.23 -0.54
CA TRP A 131 0.43 -10.57 0.00
C TRP A 131 1.72 -10.96 0.74
N HIS A 132 2.87 -10.69 0.11
CA HIS A 132 4.17 -11.01 0.66
C HIS A 132 4.44 -10.29 1.98
N LEU A 133 4.34 -8.95 2.02
CA LEU A 133 4.58 -8.19 3.26
C LEU A 133 3.55 -8.51 4.34
N ALA A 134 2.31 -8.75 3.96
CA ALA A 134 1.28 -9.16 4.91
C ALA A 134 1.59 -10.51 5.57
N ALA A 135 2.19 -11.45 4.85
CA ALA A 135 2.55 -12.76 5.37
C ALA A 135 3.87 -12.75 6.14
N THR A 136 4.92 -12.13 5.59
CA THR A 136 6.28 -12.18 6.15
C THR A 136 6.49 -11.16 7.28
N CYS A 137 5.78 -10.04 7.23
CA CYS A 137 5.84 -8.94 8.18
C CYS A 137 4.50 -8.72 8.90
N ARG A 138 3.80 -9.80 9.23
CA ARG A 138 2.42 -9.84 9.74
C ARG A 138 2.16 -8.84 10.88
N SER A 139 3.08 -8.72 11.83
CA SER A 139 2.93 -7.86 13.01
C SER A 139 2.95 -6.36 12.72
N HIS A 140 3.33 -5.98 11.50
CA HIS A 140 3.38 -4.57 11.10
C HIS A 140 2.03 -4.02 10.63
N PHE A 141 1.07 -4.88 10.26
CA PHE A 141 -0.15 -4.46 9.59
C PHE A 141 -1.40 -5.00 10.30
N VAL A 142 -2.43 -4.17 10.39
CA VAL A 142 -3.77 -4.56 10.89
C VAL A 142 -4.70 -4.98 9.76
N ALA A 143 -4.37 -4.69 8.52
CA ALA A 143 -5.11 -5.11 7.33
C ALA A 143 -4.23 -5.07 6.08
N ALA A 144 -4.65 -5.81 5.04
CA ALA A 144 -4.00 -5.75 3.73
C ALA A 144 -5.03 -5.73 2.58
N ILE A 145 -4.69 -5.02 1.50
CA ILE A 145 -5.56 -4.83 0.33
C ILE A 145 -4.78 -5.20 -0.93
N PRO A 146 -4.62 -6.49 -1.24
CA PRO A 146 -3.98 -6.94 -2.47
C PRO A 146 -4.93 -6.79 -3.66
N ILE A 147 -4.46 -6.15 -4.74
CA ILE A 147 -5.27 -5.85 -5.93
C ILE A 147 -4.60 -6.41 -7.18
N ALA A 148 -5.33 -7.15 -8.00
CA ALA A 148 -4.94 -7.66 -9.32
C ALA A 148 -3.57 -8.35 -9.35
N GLY A 149 -3.23 -9.07 -8.28
CA GLY A 149 -1.97 -9.81 -8.15
C GLY A 149 -2.14 -10.96 -7.15
N PRO A 150 -1.93 -12.23 -7.56
CA PRO A 150 -2.08 -13.37 -6.67
C PRO A 150 -0.91 -13.48 -5.69
N PRO A 151 -1.10 -14.18 -4.56
CA PRO A 151 0.01 -14.55 -3.69
C PRO A 151 0.96 -15.50 -4.42
N ARG A 152 2.24 -15.41 -4.09
CA ARG A 152 3.29 -16.32 -4.56
C ARG A 152 4.28 -16.57 -3.44
N ASP A 153 4.68 -17.82 -3.30
CA ASP A 153 5.76 -18.25 -2.40
C ASP A 153 5.56 -17.75 -0.95
N ILE A 154 4.31 -17.78 -0.46
CA ILE A 154 3.94 -17.43 0.91
C ILE A 154 3.11 -18.51 1.57
N GLU A 155 3.22 -18.61 2.89
CA GLU A 155 2.38 -19.47 3.72
C GLU A 155 1.07 -18.72 4.06
N LEU A 156 -0.04 -19.11 3.44
CA LEU A 156 -1.35 -18.46 3.64
C LEU A 156 -1.84 -18.54 5.09
N ASP A 157 -1.42 -19.55 5.84
CA ASP A 157 -1.80 -19.77 7.24
C ASP A 157 -1.35 -18.61 8.15
N THR A 158 -0.27 -17.88 7.75
CA THR A 158 0.20 -16.68 8.47
C THR A 158 -0.79 -15.52 8.40
N LEU A 159 -1.76 -15.58 7.48
CA LEU A 159 -2.76 -14.54 7.24
C LEU A 159 -4.12 -14.85 7.90
N GLN A 160 -4.23 -15.97 8.66
CA GLN A 160 -5.50 -16.45 9.20
C GLN A 160 -6.25 -15.38 10.02
N ASP A 161 -5.53 -14.55 10.77
CA ASP A 161 -6.12 -13.53 11.65
C ASP A 161 -6.02 -12.11 11.08
N LEU A 162 -5.53 -11.94 9.83
CA LEU A 162 -5.38 -10.63 9.22
C LEU A 162 -6.62 -10.27 8.40
N PRO A 163 -7.31 -9.17 8.69
CA PRO A 163 -8.33 -8.62 7.81
C PRO A 163 -7.79 -8.36 6.40
N LEU A 164 -8.37 -9.00 5.40
CA LEU A 164 -7.99 -8.89 4.00
C LEU A 164 -9.16 -8.35 3.17
N TYR A 165 -8.90 -7.38 2.30
CA TYR A 165 -9.84 -6.97 1.27
C TYR A 165 -9.19 -7.20 -0.10
N VAL A 166 -9.51 -8.31 -0.73
CA VAL A 166 -8.91 -8.72 -2.01
C VAL A 166 -9.75 -8.18 -3.16
N ILE A 167 -9.12 -7.57 -4.16
CA ILE A 167 -9.81 -7.05 -5.35
C ILE A 167 -9.18 -7.64 -6.60
N HIS A 168 -9.98 -8.27 -7.46
CA HIS A 168 -9.50 -8.77 -8.75
C HIS A 168 -10.62 -8.78 -9.79
N SER A 169 -10.29 -8.48 -11.05
CA SER A 169 -11.26 -8.52 -12.15
C SER A 169 -11.33 -9.92 -12.77
N GLU A 170 -12.54 -10.39 -13.05
CA GLU A 170 -12.79 -11.62 -13.80
C GLU A 170 -12.35 -11.50 -15.27
N ALA A 171 -12.25 -10.28 -15.78
CA ALA A 171 -11.83 -9.99 -17.15
C ALA A 171 -10.32 -9.68 -17.28
N ASP A 172 -9.55 -9.81 -16.20
CA ASP A 172 -8.10 -9.60 -16.23
C ASP A 172 -7.40 -10.71 -17.00
N ARG A 173 -6.95 -10.38 -18.23
CA ARG A 173 -6.25 -11.32 -19.11
C ARG A 173 -4.73 -11.33 -18.91
N ARG A 174 -4.18 -10.34 -18.21
CA ARG A 174 -2.74 -10.23 -17.96
C ARG A 174 -2.33 -10.98 -16.71
N VAL A 175 -3.15 -10.90 -15.67
CA VAL A 175 -3.01 -11.63 -14.41
C VAL A 175 -4.34 -12.30 -14.14
N PRO A 176 -4.53 -13.54 -14.62
CA PRO A 176 -5.78 -14.26 -14.43
C PRO A 176 -6.17 -14.39 -12.96
N ILE A 177 -7.49 -14.34 -12.69
CA ILE A 177 -8.03 -14.28 -11.32
C ILE A 177 -7.90 -15.61 -10.56
N GLU A 178 -7.70 -16.72 -11.26
CA GLU A 178 -7.81 -18.09 -10.75
C GLU A 178 -6.93 -18.34 -9.52
N ASP A 179 -5.66 -17.95 -9.56
CA ASP A 179 -4.72 -18.14 -8.45
C ASP A 179 -5.15 -17.30 -7.23
N THR A 180 -5.67 -16.08 -7.46
CA THR A 180 -6.22 -15.24 -6.40
C THR A 180 -7.46 -15.87 -5.79
N ALA A 181 -8.38 -16.38 -6.63
CA ALA A 181 -9.61 -17.01 -6.17
C ALA A 181 -9.33 -18.30 -5.37
N GLN A 182 -8.34 -19.10 -5.78
CA GLN A 182 -7.92 -20.29 -5.03
C GLN A 182 -7.34 -19.91 -3.66
N ALA A 183 -6.51 -18.89 -3.59
CA ALA A 183 -5.94 -18.43 -2.33
C ALA A 183 -7.02 -17.92 -1.38
N VAL A 184 -7.97 -17.12 -1.89
CA VAL A 184 -9.11 -16.63 -1.09
C VAL A 184 -9.96 -17.77 -0.60
N ALA A 185 -10.33 -18.74 -1.45
CA ALA A 185 -11.12 -19.89 -1.03
C ALA A 185 -10.43 -20.71 0.08
N ARG A 186 -9.09 -20.84 0.03
CA ARG A 186 -8.32 -21.48 1.10
C ARG A 186 -8.38 -20.66 2.40
N LEU A 187 -8.24 -19.35 2.34
CA LEU A 187 -8.35 -18.47 3.51
C LEU A 187 -9.76 -18.52 4.13
N GLU A 188 -10.81 -18.50 3.30
CA GLU A 188 -12.21 -18.65 3.75
C GLU A 188 -12.42 -20.00 4.45
N ALA A 189 -11.87 -21.09 3.90
CA ALA A 189 -11.95 -22.42 4.51
C ALA A 189 -11.23 -22.51 5.87
N MET A 190 -10.23 -21.65 6.12
CA MET A 190 -9.54 -21.52 7.41
C MET A 190 -10.26 -20.55 8.37
N GLY A 191 -11.35 -19.92 7.95
CA GLY A 191 -12.09 -18.93 8.75
C GLY A 191 -11.41 -17.56 8.83
N ALA A 192 -10.49 -17.24 7.93
CA ALA A 192 -9.82 -15.95 7.88
C ALA A 192 -10.82 -14.81 7.56
N PRO A 193 -10.63 -13.60 8.12
CA PRO A 193 -11.49 -12.45 7.85
C PRO A 193 -11.16 -11.84 6.48
N VAL A 194 -11.54 -12.50 5.39
CA VAL A 194 -11.29 -12.09 4.02
C VAL A 194 -12.57 -11.66 3.32
N ALA A 195 -12.53 -10.48 2.68
CA ALA A 195 -13.53 -10.02 1.73
C ALA A 195 -12.95 -10.10 0.32
N PHE A 196 -13.69 -10.65 -0.63
CA PHE A 196 -13.25 -10.79 -2.01
C PHE A 196 -14.16 -10.05 -2.98
N ALA A 197 -13.70 -8.93 -3.51
CA ALA A 197 -14.36 -8.19 -4.57
C ALA A 197 -13.93 -8.74 -5.95
N ARG A 198 -14.78 -9.57 -6.53
CA ARG A 198 -14.65 -10.06 -7.91
C ARG A 198 -15.31 -9.04 -8.84
N LEU A 199 -14.50 -8.26 -9.54
CA LEU A 199 -15.01 -7.25 -10.46
C LEU A 199 -15.45 -7.91 -11.77
N PRO A 200 -16.69 -7.67 -12.24
CA PRO A 200 -17.26 -8.44 -13.38
C PRO A 200 -16.67 -8.06 -14.72
N SER A 201 -15.93 -6.94 -14.80
CA SER A 201 -15.36 -6.41 -16.04
C SER A 201 -14.13 -5.54 -15.76
N GLY A 202 -13.50 -5.07 -16.83
CA GLY A 202 -12.26 -4.29 -16.77
C GLY A 202 -11.04 -5.17 -16.93
N ASP A 203 -10.19 -4.87 -17.90
CA ASP A 203 -8.90 -5.54 -18.04
C ASP A 203 -7.89 -5.03 -16.98
N HIS A 204 -6.67 -5.57 -17.04
CA HIS A 204 -5.63 -5.25 -16.07
C HIS A 204 -5.28 -3.75 -15.96
N PHE A 205 -5.63 -2.94 -16.92
CA PHE A 205 -5.30 -1.50 -16.96
C PHE A 205 -6.54 -0.61 -16.81
N ASP A 206 -7.73 -1.19 -16.59
CA ASP A 206 -8.96 -0.45 -16.31
C ASP A 206 -9.16 -0.30 -14.78
N TYR A 207 -8.70 0.80 -14.25
CA TYR A 207 -8.76 1.06 -12.81
C TYR A 207 -10.11 1.59 -12.30
N ARG A 208 -11.06 1.87 -13.20
CA ARG A 208 -12.33 2.55 -12.83
C ARG A 208 -13.13 1.78 -11.79
N LEU A 209 -13.30 0.48 -11.98
CA LEU A 209 -14.03 -0.37 -11.01
C LEU A 209 -13.26 -0.56 -9.72
N VAL A 210 -11.93 -0.69 -9.78
CA VAL A 210 -11.08 -0.74 -8.59
C VAL A 210 -11.20 0.55 -7.78
N ILE A 211 -11.15 1.71 -8.41
CA ILE A 211 -11.32 3.01 -7.75
C ILE A 211 -12.72 3.13 -7.11
N ALA A 212 -13.76 2.67 -7.82
CA ALA A 212 -15.12 2.67 -7.29
C ALA A 212 -15.25 1.76 -6.06
N GLU A 213 -14.68 0.55 -6.11
CA GLU A 213 -14.65 -0.42 -5.01
C GLU A 213 -13.90 0.15 -3.79
N LEU A 214 -12.70 0.73 -4.00
CA LEU A 214 -11.93 1.38 -2.95
C LEU A 214 -12.76 2.46 -2.25
N ARG A 215 -13.43 3.33 -3.03
CA ARG A 215 -14.20 4.45 -2.50
C ARG A 215 -15.46 4.01 -1.76
N THR A 216 -16.20 3.05 -2.31
CA THR A 216 -17.55 2.74 -1.83
C THR A 216 -17.61 1.60 -0.82
N LYS A 217 -16.61 0.72 -0.81
CA LYS A 217 -16.58 -0.46 0.04
C LYS A 217 -15.34 -0.51 0.94
N VAL A 218 -14.13 -0.30 0.37
CA VAL A 218 -12.91 -0.40 1.15
C VAL A 218 -12.77 0.72 2.17
N CYS A 219 -13.13 1.96 1.81
CA CYS A 219 -13.08 3.07 2.79
C CYS A 219 -13.92 2.79 4.04
N PRO A 220 -15.24 2.46 3.96
CA PRO A 220 -16.02 2.10 5.13
C PRO A 220 -15.48 0.86 5.86
N TRP A 221 -14.98 -0.13 5.14
CA TRP A 221 -14.37 -1.32 5.74
C TRP A 221 -13.12 -0.98 6.56
N LEU A 222 -12.23 -0.12 6.03
CA LEU A 222 -11.04 0.34 6.77
C LEU A 222 -11.42 1.12 8.02
N GLU A 223 -12.44 1.97 7.96
CA GLU A 223 -12.93 2.68 9.14
C GLU A 223 -13.38 1.72 10.24
N THR A 224 -14.04 0.61 9.87
CA THR A 224 -14.42 -0.45 10.82
C THR A 224 -13.21 -1.18 11.39
N VAL A 225 -12.24 -1.57 10.54
CA VAL A 225 -10.99 -2.22 10.97
C VAL A 225 -10.21 -1.35 11.96
N TRP A 226 -10.14 -0.05 11.71
CA TRP A 226 -9.41 0.89 12.55
C TRP A 226 -10.09 1.22 13.89
N GLN A 227 -11.36 0.86 14.07
CA GLN A 227 -12.04 0.97 15.37
C GLN A 227 -11.64 -0.16 16.33
N HIS A 228 -11.14 -1.28 15.78
CA HIS A 228 -10.76 -2.49 16.53
C HIS A 228 -9.35 -2.97 16.10
N PRO A 229 -8.31 -2.13 16.23
CA PRO A 229 -6.95 -2.44 15.73
C PRO A 229 -6.23 -3.49 16.57
#